data_126c34f050c926823888c03ed0dcca29
#
_entry.id   126c34f050c926823888c03ed0dcca29
#
_cell.length_a   1.000
_cell.length_b   1.000
_cell.length_c   1.000
_cell.angle_alpha   90.00
_cell.angle_beta   90.00
_cell.angle_gamma   90.00
#
_symmetry.space_group_name_H-M   'P 1'
#
loop_
_entity.id
_entity.type
_entity.pdbx_description
1 polymer ?
#
loop_
_entity_poly.entity_id
_entity_poly.type
_entity_poly.pdbx_seq_one_letter_code
_entity_poly.pdbx_strand_id
1 'polypeptide(L)'
;MPRRPVALLALGAATALIALALTGCTTTVSDAPGKVQVVASTDVYGSLATAIGGSYATVTSIIDDPAKDPHEYQADARTQLAISRAQIVVENGGGYDDFVGTMLSASGNKRAAVVDAVTLSGYDAKAAGFNEHVFYDYPTVGKVIDALAAEFIKADPSHSATYADRGAKLRIQIDTLENSEKNLAATTAGVGVAITEPVPNYVLQALGMKIVTPTAFTQAIEQDTDAPATVLEQTLATLRNGDARVLVYNVQTSGAQTDAVLAAAKKAGVPAVPVSETLPSGLTYIEWQKGVIATIAQALAQ
;
A
#
# COMPACT_ATOMS: atom_id res chain seq x y z
N MET A 1 0.56 -101.18 44.89
CA MET A 1 0.24 -99.76 44.89
C MET A 1 0.71 -99.23 43.56
N PRO A 2 -0.19 -98.96 42.62
CA PRO A 2 0.19 -98.43 41.32
C PRO A 2 0.06 -96.92 41.27
N ARG A 3 1.11 -96.31 40.72
CA ARG A 3 1.13 -94.85 40.36
C ARG A 3 0.48 -94.61 38.99
N ARG A 4 -0.47 -93.73 38.96
CA ARG A 4 -1.15 -93.31 37.75
C ARG A 4 -0.26 -92.27 36.96
N PRO A 5 -0.17 -92.36 35.64
CA PRO A 5 0.47 -91.28 34.87
C PRO A 5 -0.51 -90.17 34.62
N VAL A 6 -0.04 -88.93 34.75
CA VAL A 6 -0.72 -87.73 34.43
C VAL A 6 -0.62 -87.49 32.93
N ALA A 7 -1.74 -87.40 32.22
CA ALA A 7 -1.80 -87.02 30.81
C ALA A 7 -1.66 -85.53 30.68
N LEU A 8 -0.60 -85.07 30.01
CA LEU A 8 -0.48 -83.67 29.57
C LEU A 8 -1.32 -83.49 28.31
N LEU A 9 -2.40 -82.74 28.44
CA LEU A 9 -3.08 -82.16 27.26
C LEU A 9 -2.26 -81.04 26.67
N ALA A 10 -1.76 -81.24 25.48
CA ALA A 10 -1.15 -80.19 24.65
C ALA A 10 -2.28 -79.33 24.04
N LEU A 11 -2.46 -78.14 24.52
CA LEU A 11 -3.39 -77.16 23.97
C LEU A 11 -2.65 -76.44 22.81
N GLY A 12 -2.98 -76.82 21.59
CA GLY A 12 -2.49 -76.15 20.40
C GLY A 12 -3.10 -74.76 20.27
N ALA A 13 -2.32 -73.75 20.52
CA ALA A 13 -2.68 -72.39 20.23
C ALA A 13 -2.53 -72.11 18.75
N ALA A 14 -3.63 -72.08 18.00
CA ALA A 14 -3.70 -71.57 16.65
C ALA A 14 -3.58 -70.04 16.68
N THR A 15 -2.37 -69.55 16.43
CA THR A 15 -2.11 -68.13 16.19
C THR A 15 -2.62 -67.78 14.81
N ALA A 16 -3.85 -67.29 14.72
CA ALA A 16 -4.37 -66.64 13.55
C ALA A 16 -3.67 -65.27 13.39
N LEU A 17 -2.71 -65.15 12.47
CA LEU A 17 -2.17 -63.91 12.02
C LEU A 17 -3.26 -63.16 11.25
N ILE A 18 -3.94 -62.24 11.94
CA ILE A 18 -4.73 -61.20 11.28
C ILE A 18 -3.73 -60.16 10.74
N ALA A 19 -3.36 -60.28 9.48
CA ALA A 19 -2.72 -59.22 8.75
C ALA A 19 -3.76 -58.12 8.54
N LEU A 20 -3.83 -57.16 9.45
CA LEU A 20 -4.49 -55.88 9.18
C LEU A 20 -3.71 -55.17 8.09
N ALA A 21 -4.19 -55.31 6.88
CA ALA A 21 -3.79 -54.42 5.78
C ALA A 21 -4.26 -53.01 6.20
N LEU A 22 -3.35 -52.23 6.80
CA LEU A 22 -3.45 -50.80 6.85
C LEU A 22 -3.30 -50.30 5.42
N THR A 23 -4.40 -50.34 4.68
CA THR A 23 -4.58 -49.44 3.53
C THR A 23 -4.66 -48.05 4.11
N GLY A 24 -3.51 -47.44 4.38
CA GLY A 24 -3.39 -46.04 4.56
C GLY A 24 -3.98 -45.37 3.30
N CYS A 25 -5.21 -44.88 3.37
CA CYS A 25 -5.64 -43.83 2.49
C CYS A 25 -4.64 -42.69 2.68
N THR A 26 -3.55 -42.70 1.92
CA THR A 26 -2.90 -41.46 1.57
C THR A 26 -3.96 -40.69 0.80
N THR A 27 -4.83 -39.96 1.51
CA THR A 27 -5.43 -38.78 0.94
C THR A 27 -4.22 -37.97 0.47
N THR A 28 -3.88 -38.10 -0.80
CA THR A 28 -3.24 -37.01 -1.49
C THR A 28 -4.18 -35.84 -1.26
N VAL A 29 -3.90 -35.05 -0.23
CA VAL A 29 -4.39 -33.69 -0.17
C VAL A 29 -3.86 -33.15 -1.50
N SER A 30 -4.75 -33.13 -2.49
CA SER A 30 -4.56 -32.29 -3.66
C SER A 30 -4.51 -30.93 -3.02
N ASP A 31 -3.30 -30.40 -2.82
CA ASP A 31 -3.12 -29.00 -2.56
C ASP A 31 -3.76 -28.30 -3.76
N ALA A 32 -5.04 -27.96 -3.59
CA ALA A 32 -5.60 -26.88 -4.38
C ALA A 32 -4.56 -25.77 -4.25
N PRO A 33 -3.99 -25.25 -5.35
CA PRO A 33 -2.89 -24.31 -5.28
C PRO A 33 -3.26 -23.25 -4.26
N GLY A 34 -2.49 -23.19 -3.18
CA GLY A 34 -2.76 -22.29 -2.07
C GLY A 34 -2.75 -20.89 -2.64
N LYS A 35 -3.63 -20.01 -2.16
CA LYS A 35 -3.65 -18.62 -2.62
C LYS A 35 -2.28 -17.99 -2.46
N VAL A 36 -1.85 -17.18 -3.43
CA VAL A 36 -0.62 -16.40 -3.35
C VAL A 36 -0.70 -15.48 -2.13
N GLN A 37 0.26 -15.61 -1.22
CA GLN A 37 0.34 -14.79 -0.01
C GLN A 37 1.08 -13.49 -0.31
N VAL A 38 0.38 -12.37 -0.20
CA VAL A 38 0.92 -11.03 -0.45
C VAL A 38 0.83 -10.21 0.82
N VAL A 39 1.92 -9.52 1.15
CA VAL A 39 1.94 -8.50 2.20
C VAL A 39 2.27 -7.17 1.57
N ALA A 40 1.46 -6.17 1.79
CA ALA A 40 1.67 -4.79 1.38
C ALA A 40 1.91 -3.90 2.59
N SER A 41 2.79 -2.91 2.49
CA SER A 41 3.05 -1.96 3.56
C SER A 41 1.79 -1.19 3.95
N THR A 42 1.05 -0.70 2.95
CA THR A 42 -0.21 0.01 3.13
C THR A 42 -1.34 -0.61 2.30
N ASP A 43 -2.56 -0.25 2.60
CA ASP A 43 -3.75 -0.62 1.82
C ASP A 43 -3.74 -0.03 0.41
N VAL A 44 -2.99 1.04 0.16
CA VAL A 44 -2.74 1.61 -1.17
C VAL A 44 -2.19 0.53 -2.12
N TYR A 45 -1.07 -0.08 -1.74
CA TYR A 45 -0.47 -1.19 -2.50
C TYR A 45 -1.27 -2.48 -2.36
N GLY A 46 -1.90 -2.70 -1.21
CA GLY A 46 -2.82 -3.79 -0.97
C GLY A 46 -4.01 -3.80 -1.93
N SER A 47 -4.55 -2.64 -2.27
CA SER A 47 -5.62 -2.48 -3.26
C SER A 47 -5.18 -2.89 -4.66
N LEU A 48 -3.97 -2.48 -5.09
CA LEU A 48 -3.41 -2.87 -6.38
C LEU A 48 -3.18 -4.38 -6.44
N ALA A 49 -2.58 -4.96 -5.39
CA ALA A 49 -2.36 -6.39 -5.30
C ALA A 49 -3.67 -7.18 -5.29
N THR A 50 -4.71 -6.69 -4.60
CA THR A 50 -6.04 -7.30 -4.56
C THR A 50 -6.71 -7.27 -5.93
N ALA A 51 -6.59 -6.16 -6.65
CA ALA A 51 -7.15 -6.01 -8.00
C ALA A 51 -6.56 -7.03 -8.98
N ILE A 52 -5.25 -7.32 -8.89
CA ILE A 52 -4.56 -8.29 -9.75
C ILE A 52 -4.80 -9.72 -9.26
N GLY A 53 -4.58 -10.00 -7.97
CA GLY A 53 -4.66 -11.33 -7.38
C GLY A 53 -6.09 -11.89 -7.33
N GLY A 54 -7.07 -11.06 -6.95
CA GLY A 54 -8.48 -11.43 -6.80
C GLY A 54 -8.65 -12.64 -5.88
N SER A 55 -9.45 -13.62 -6.33
CA SER A 55 -9.73 -14.84 -5.54
C SER A 55 -8.53 -15.79 -5.40
N TYR A 56 -7.48 -15.59 -6.18
CA TYR A 56 -6.26 -16.44 -6.19
C TYR A 56 -5.18 -15.91 -5.24
N ALA A 57 -5.40 -14.81 -4.56
CA ALA A 57 -4.48 -14.25 -3.59
C ALA A 57 -5.11 -14.08 -2.21
N THR A 58 -4.27 -14.02 -1.20
CA THR A 58 -4.57 -13.47 0.12
C THR A 58 -3.66 -12.28 0.31
N VAL A 59 -4.24 -11.10 0.36
CA VAL A 59 -3.51 -9.84 0.54
C VAL A 59 -3.70 -9.35 1.96
N THR A 60 -2.60 -9.04 2.63
CA THR A 60 -2.58 -8.42 3.95
C THR A 60 -1.90 -7.07 3.84
N SER A 61 -2.62 -5.99 4.09
CA SER A 61 -2.03 -4.67 4.27
C SER A 61 -1.62 -4.50 5.72
N ILE A 62 -0.40 -3.99 5.96
CA ILE A 62 0.12 -3.77 7.31
C ILE A 62 -0.59 -2.57 7.92
N ILE A 63 -0.68 -1.50 7.16
CA ILE A 63 -1.42 -0.29 7.52
C ILE A 63 -2.67 -0.26 6.65
N ASP A 64 -3.83 -0.45 7.29
CA ASP A 64 -5.15 -0.54 6.66
C ASP A 64 -6.21 0.32 7.37
N ASP A 65 -5.77 1.15 8.29
CA ASP A 65 -6.61 2.08 9.05
C ASP A 65 -6.38 3.51 8.52
N PRO A 66 -7.39 4.14 7.90
CA PRO A 66 -7.25 5.48 7.34
C PRO A 66 -6.97 6.59 8.39
N ALA A 67 -7.04 6.25 9.68
CA ALA A 67 -6.69 7.17 10.77
C ALA A 67 -5.22 7.02 11.23
N LYS A 68 -4.49 6.05 10.69
CA LYS A 68 -3.08 5.82 11.06
C LYS A 68 -2.14 6.49 10.09
N ASP A 69 -1.18 7.20 10.65
CA ASP A 69 -0.02 7.71 9.93
C ASP A 69 0.98 6.57 9.69
N PRO A 70 1.39 6.33 8.43
CA PRO A 70 2.38 5.30 8.12
C PRO A 70 3.75 5.51 8.75
N HIS A 71 4.16 6.75 9.00
CA HIS A 71 5.45 7.08 9.61
C HIS A 71 5.51 6.69 11.10
N GLU A 72 4.37 6.56 11.79
CA GLU A 72 4.27 6.18 13.19
C GLU A 72 4.08 4.68 13.43
N TYR A 73 4.13 3.85 12.38
CA TYR A 73 3.83 2.43 12.50
C TYR A 73 4.83 1.68 13.39
N GLN A 74 4.29 0.87 14.31
CA GLN A 74 5.07 -0.04 15.15
C GLN A 74 4.76 -1.50 14.79
N ALA A 75 5.82 -2.25 14.43
CA ALA A 75 5.73 -3.64 14.05
C ALA A 75 5.17 -4.53 15.16
N ASP A 76 4.26 -5.44 14.81
CA ASP A 76 3.69 -6.43 15.71
C ASP A 76 3.99 -7.88 15.28
N ALA A 77 3.71 -8.85 16.18
CA ALA A 77 3.98 -10.26 15.93
C ALA A 77 3.09 -10.83 14.81
N ARG A 78 1.88 -10.30 14.58
CA ARG A 78 0.97 -10.76 13.52
C ARG A 78 1.54 -10.37 12.16
N THR A 79 1.97 -9.13 12.03
CA THR A 79 2.60 -8.62 10.81
C THR A 79 3.89 -9.35 10.51
N GLN A 80 4.73 -9.60 11.55
CA GLN A 80 5.94 -10.41 11.41
C GLN A 80 5.65 -11.82 10.87
N LEU A 81 4.58 -12.46 11.37
CA LEU A 81 4.15 -13.77 10.88
C LEU A 81 3.67 -13.71 9.42
N ALA A 82 2.92 -12.68 9.05
CA ALA A 82 2.44 -12.50 7.67
C ALA A 82 3.63 -12.36 6.70
N ILE A 83 4.59 -11.50 7.00
CA ILE A 83 5.81 -11.30 6.20
C ILE A 83 6.62 -12.60 6.08
N SER A 84 6.73 -13.40 7.17
CA SER A 84 7.48 -14.65 7.13
C SER A 84 6.90 -15.69 6.16
N ARG A 85 5.63 -15.56 5.79
CA ARG A 85 4.90 -16.46 4.89
C ARG A 85 4.63 -15.85 3.52
N ALA A 86 4.94 -14.58 3.32
CA ALA A 86 4.68 -13.88 2.07
C ALA A 86 5.47 -14.48 0.91
N GLN A 87 4.83 -14.59 -0.25
CA GLN A 87 5.46 -14.88 -1.53
C GLN A 87 5.80 -13.58 -2.27
N ILE A 88 5.00 -12.55 -2.04
CA ILE A 88 5.22 -11.20 -2.58
C ILE A 88 5.09 -10.21 -1.42
N VAL A 89 6.05 -9.32 -1.32
CA VAL A 89 6.02 -8.15 -0.41
C VAL A 89 6.00 -6.91 -1.27
N VAL A 90 5.11 -5.98 -0.98
CA VAL A 90 5.01 -4.69 -1.68
C VAL A 90 5.28 -3.59 -0.68
N GLU A 91 6.24 -2.76 -0.99
CA GLU A 91 6.60 -1.60 -0.17
C GLU A 91 6.70 -0.33 -1.01
N ASN A 92 6.55 0.80 -0.37
CA ASN A 92 6.81 2.09 -1.00
C ASN A 92 8.30 2.29 -1.20
N GLY A 93 9.10 2.02 -0.17
CA GLY A 93 10.53 2.31 -0.12
C GLY A 93 10.84 3.79 0.10
N GLY A 94 12.11 4.15 -0.05
CA GLY A 94 12.56 5.54 -0.01
C GLY A 94 12.50 6.21 1.38
N GLY A 95 12.38 5.44 2.44
CA GLY A 95 12.28 5.94 3.82
C GLY A 95 10.86 5.95 4.39
N TYR A 96 9.85 5.77 3.53
CA TYR A 96 8.44 5.83 3.93
C TYR A 96 8.00 4.68 4.84
N ASP A 97 8.46 3.46 4.55
CA ASP A 97 8.02 2.23 5.21
C ASP A 97 9.17 1.27 5.53
N ASP A 98 10.30 1.80 6.01
CA ASP A 98 11.53 1.06 6.36
C ASP A 98 11.31 -0.10 7.34
N PHE A 99 10.19 -0.08 8.09
CA PHE A 99 9.78 -1.19 8.94
C PHE A 99 9.57 -2.49 8.15
N VAL A 100 9.14 -2.44 6.88
CA VAL A 100 8.91 -3.61 6.03
C VAL A 100 10.23 -4.35 5.80
N GLY A 101 11.25 -3.65 5.33
CA GLY A 101 12.60 -4.20 5.12
C GLY A 101 13.20 -4.79 6.41
N THR A 102 13.02 -4.09 7.54
CA THR A 102 13.45 -4.56 8.86
C THR A 102 12.74 -5.87 9.24
N MET A 103 11.41 -5.92 9.10
CA MET A 103 10.62 -7.11 9.42
C MET A 103 10.91 -8.27 8.48
N LEU A 104 11.09 -8.01 7.17
CA LEU A 104 11.45 -9.03 6.19
C LEU A 104 12.80 -9.64 6.52
N SER A 105 13.78 -8.84 6.85
CA SER A 105 15.10 -9.29 7.30
C SER A 105 15.01 -10.16 8.56
N ALA A 106 14.26 -9.70 9.58
CA ALA A 106 14.07 -10.42 10.83
C ALA A 106 13.27 -11.73 10.66
N SER A 107 12.40 -11.82 9.66
CA SER A 107 11.60 -13.02 9.36
C SER A 107 12.43 -14.17 8.80
N GLY A 108 13.59 -13.89 8.23
CA GLY A 108 14.40 -14.84 7.49
C GLY A 108 13.78 -15.34 6.18
N ASN A 109 12.70 -14.72 5.71
CA ASN A 109 12.04 -15.05 4.45
C ASN A 109 12.83 -14.51 3.25
N LYS A 110 13.76 -15.34 2.75
CA LYS A 110 14.60 -15.02 1.59
C LYS A 110 13.93 -15.34 0.24
N ARG A 111 12.70 -15.85 0.25
CA ARG A 111 12.00 -16.31 -0.96
C ARG A 111 10.94 -15.31 -1.43
N ALA A 112 10.54 -14.38 -0.59
CA ALA A 112 9.60 -13.34 -0.98
C ALA A 112 10.19 -12.49 -2.11
N ALA A 113 9.42 -12.29 -3.17
CA ALA A 113 9.71 -11.25 -4.15
C ALA A 113 9.33 -9.89 -3.54
N VAL A 114 10.21 -8.90 -3.66
CA VAL A 114 9.95 -7.55 -3.16
C VAL A 114 9.66 -6.64 -4.35
N VAL A 115 8.53 -5.94 -4.28
CA VAL A 115 8.13 -4.89 -5.21
C VAL A 115 8.26 -3.57 -4.46
N ASP A 116 9.31 -2.82 -4.73
CA ASP A 116 9.64 -1.52 -4.13
C ASP A 116 9.28 -0.42 -5.13
N ALA A 117 8.30 0.40 -4.79
CA ALA A 117 7.76 1.42 -5.67
C ALA A 117 8.78 2.52 -5.99
N VAL A 118 9.56 2.98 -5.00
CA VAL A 118 10.60 4.00 -5.21
C VAL A 118 11.70 3.48 -6.12
N THR A 119 12.15 2.24 -5.93
CA THR A 119 13.12 1.61 -6.86
C THR A 119 12.56 1.56 -8.28
N LEU A 120 11.29 1.20 -8.46
CA LEU A 120 10.64 1.15 -9.77
C LEU A 120 10.43 2.54 -10.38
N SER A 121 10.24 3.58 -9.57
CA SER A 121 10.10 4.95 -10.06
C SER A 121 11.34 5.38 -10.87
N GLY A 122 12.51 5.00 -10.41
CA GLY A 122 13.80 5.45 -10.90
C GLY A 122 14.24 6.79 -10.31
N TYR A 123 13.51 7.32 -9.33
CA TYR A 123 13.93 8.51 -8.58
C TYR A 123 15.10 8.19 -7.65
N ASP A 124 15.94 9.17 -7.42
CA ASP A 124 17.02 9.06 -6.43
C ASP A 124 16.48 9.42 -5.03
N ALA A 125 16.23 8.41 -4.22
CA ALA A 125 15.76 8.61 -2.84
C ALA A 125 16.73 9.39 -1.93
N LYS A 126 17.97 9.60 -2.37
CA LYS A 126 18.97 10.41 -1.65
C LYS A 126 19.05 11.85 -2.15
N ALA A 127 18.33 12.17 -3.21
CA ALA A 127 18.31 13.52 -3.75
C ALA A 127 17.68 14.49 -2.74
N ALA A 128 18.24 15.70 -2.64
CA ALA A 128 17.65 16.73 -1.81
C ALA A 128 16.24 17.08 -2.33
N GLY A 129 15.24 17.03 -1.44
CA GLY A 129 13.86 17.29 -1.78
C GLY A 129 13.14 16.12 -2.47
N PHE A 130 13.72 14.91 -2.39
CA PHE A 130 12.97 13.71 -2.75
C PHE A 130 11.65 13.64 -1.98
N ASN A 131 10.60 13.23 -2.65
CA ASN A 131 9.29 13.02 -2.07
C ASN A 131 8.93 11.53 -2.19
N GLU A 132 8.73 10.89 -1.06
CA GLU A 132 8.44 9.46 -0.96
C GLU A 132 7.04 9.06 -1.39
N HIS A 133 6.10 9.99 -1.51
CA HIS A 133 4.68 9.73 -1.82
C HIS A 133 4.47 9.33 -3.29
N VAL A 134 5.28 8.40 -3.80
CA VAL A 134 5.27 7.95 -5.22
C VAL A 134 3.99 7.23 -5.62
N PHE A 135 3.12 6.89 -4.67
CA PHE A 135 1.78 6.39 -4.95
C PHE A 135 0.82 7.46 -5.49
N TYR A 136 1.22 8.74 -5.52
CA TYR A 136 0.57 9.82 -6.27
C TYR A 136 1.21 10.07 -7.65
N ASP A 137 2.31 9.36 -7.99
CA ASP A 137 2.95 9.41 -9.30
C ASP A 137 2.43 8.27 -10.18
N TYR A 138 1.41 8.52 -11.00
CA TYR A 138 0.76 7.46 -11.78
C TYR A 138 1.69 6.70 -12.72
N PRO A 139 2.70 7.31 -13.37
CA PRO A 139 3.72 6.57 -14.12
C PRO A 139 4.44 5.51 -13.25
N THR A 140 4.76 5.84 -12.00
CA THR A 140 5.36 4.90 -11.04
C THR A 140 4.37 3.80 -10.67
N VAL A 141 3.13 4.15 -10.34
CA VAL A 141 2.08 3.16 -10.00
C VAL A 141 1.86 2.18 -11.15
N GLY A 142 1.94 2.66 -12.37
CA GLY A 142 1.90 1.79 -13.54
C GLY A 142 3.01 0.74 -13.55
N LYS A 143 4.26 1.13 -13.25
CA LYS A 143 5.38 0.19 -13.14
C LYS A 143 5.19 -0.81 -11.99
N VAL A 144 4.62 -0.36 -10.86
CA VAL A 144 4.27 -1.24 -9.73
C VAL A 144 3.25 -2.29 -10.15
N ILE A 145 2.20 -1.91 -10.90
CA ILE A 145 1.20 -2.84 -11.42
C ILE A 145 1.84 -3.89 -12.34
N ASP A 146 2.72 -3.46 -13.25
CA ASP A 146 3.42 -4.37 -14.16
C ASP A 146 4.30 -5.36 -13.40
N ALA A 147 5.05 -4.87 -12.40
CA ALA A 147 5.89 -5.70 -11.54
C ALA A 147 5.05 -6.68 -10.71
N LEU A 148 3.96 -6.22 -10.08
CA LEU A 148 3.05 -7.08 -9.32
C LEU A 148 2.46 -8.18 -10.20
N ALA A 149 1.96 -7.86 -11.40
CA ALA A 149 1.42 -8.86 -12.33
C ALA A 149 2.48 -9.91 -12.70
N ALA A 150 3.72 -9.50 -12.93
CA ALA A 150 4.83 -10.40 -13.21
C ALA A 150 5.15 -11.33 -12.03
N GLU A 151 5.16 -10.81 -10.79
CA GLU A 151 5.42 -11.62 -9.61
C GLU A 151 4.25 -12.59 -9.30
N PHE A 152 2.99 -12.19 -9.51
CA PHE A 152 1.85 -13.10 -9.43
C PHE A 152 1.96 -14.25 -10.44
N ILE A 153 2.35 -13.98 -11.69
CA ILE A 153 2.55 -14.99 -12.74
C ILE A 153 3.65 -15.97 -12.35
N LYS A 154 4.74 -15.50 -11.73
CA LYS A 154 5.83 -16.37 -11.25
C LYS A 154 5.39 -17.21 -10.05
N ALA A 155 4.63 -16.63 -9.11
CA ALA A 155 4.18 -17.30 -7.90
C ALA A 155 3.10 -18.37 -8.19
N ASP A 156 2.25 -18.13 -9.18
CA ASP A 156 1.16 -19.03 -9.59
C ASP A 156 1.00 -19.06 -11.12
N PRO A 157 1.85 -19.84 -11.83
CA PRO A 157 1.78 -19.97 -13.28
C PRO A 157 0.46 -20.52 -13.82
N SER A 158 -0.32 -21.23 -12.99
CA SER A 158 -1.59 -21.84 -13.41
C SER A 158 -2.66 -20.79 -13.73
N HIS A 159 -2.57 -19.60 -13.16
CA HIS A 159 -3.49 -18.47 -13.39
C HIS A 159 -2.83 -17.30 -14.13
N SER A 160 -1.69 -17.53 -14.82
CA SER A 160 -0.89 -16.50 -15.47
C SER A 160 -1.69 -15.58 -16.40
N ALA A 161 -2.56 -16.16 -17.24
CA ALA A 161 -3.39 -15.38 -18.15
C ALA A 161 -4.38 -14.45 -17.43
N THR A 162 -4.88 -14.88 -16.27
CA THR A 162 -5.80 -14.08 -15.45
C THR A 162 -5.08 -12.90 -14.82
N TYR A 163 -3.88 -13.10 -14.28
CA TYR A 163 -3.07 -12.01 -13.70
C TYR A 163 -2.65 -11.01 -14.76
N ALA A 164 -2.23 -11.49 -15.93
CA ALA A 164 -1.88 -10.63 -17.06
C ALA A 164 -3.07 -9.76 -17.52
N ASP A 165 -4.27 -10.34 -17.67
CA ASP A 165 -5.48 -9.62 -18.06
C ASP A 165 -5.88 -8.55 -17.03
N ARG A 166 -5.86 -8.92 -15.74
CA ARG A 166 -6.18 -7.99 -14.65
C ARG A 166 -5.16 -6.86 -14.53
N GLY A 167 -3.86 -7.17 -14.64
CA GLY A 167 -2.80 -6.17 -14.65
C GLY A 167 -2.98 -5.19 -15.82
N ALA A 168 -3.22 -5.70 -17.03
CA ALA A 168 -3.46 -4.86 -18.21
C ALA A 168 -4.71 -3.96 -18.06
N LYS A 169 -5.80 -4.48 -17.50
CA LYS A 169 -7.01 -3.67 -17.22
C LYS A 169 -6.73 -2.57 -16.20
N LEU A 170 -5.96 -2.86 -15.16
CA LEU A 170 -5.59 -1.87 -14.14
C LEU A 170 -4.67 -0.80 -14.74
N ARG A 171 -3.72 -1.19 -15.62
CA ARG A 171 -2.88 -0.25 -16.38
C ARG A 171 -3.72 0.74 -17.20
N ILE A 172 -4.72 0.27 -17.92
CA ILE A 172 -5.63 1.15 -18.68
C ILE A 172 -6.33 2.16 -17.78
N GLN A 173 -6.65 1.78 -16.55
CA GLN A 173 -7.24 2.72 -15.57
C GLN A 173 -6.23 3.78 -15.10
N ILE A 174 -4.96 3.42 -14.92
CA ILE A 174 -3.88 4.37 -14.62
C ILE A 174 -3.68 5.31 -15.82
N ASP A 175 -3.60 4.80 -17.03
CA ASP A 175 -3.49 5.62 -18.25
C ASP A 175 -4.65 6.63 -18.35
N THR A 176 -5.84 6.24 -17.87
CA THR A 176 -7.01 7.14 -17.80
C THR A 176 -6.80 8.25 -16.76
N LEU A 177 -6.18 7.97 -15.61
CA LEU A 177 -5.83 8.97 -14.61
C LEU A 177 -4.79 9.96 -15.15
N GLU A 178 -3.71 9.45 -15.78
CA GLU A 178 -2.70 10.30 -16.44
C GLU A 178 -3.30 11.21 -17.51
N ASN A 179 -4.23 10.69 -18.31
CA ASN A 179 -4.92 11.50 -19.31
C ASN A 179 -5.83 12.56 -18.67
N SER A 180 -6.45 12.24 -17.53
CA SER A 180 -7.26 13.20 -16.76
C SER A 180 -6.39 14.34 -16.21
N GLU A 181 -5.19 14.04 -15.68
CA GLU A 181 -4.22 15.05 -15.28
C GLU A 181 -3.81 15.95 -16.45
N LYS A 182 -3.41 15.35 -17.58
CA LYS A 182 -3.00 16.10 -18.78
C LYS A 182 -4.10 17.04 -19.29
N ASN A 183 -5.36 16.57 -19.26
CA ASN A 183 -6.50 17.38 -19.70
C ASN A 183 -6.76 18.53 -18.71
N LEU A 184 -6.68 18.27 -17.42
CA LEU A 184 -6.91 19.30 -16.39
C LEU A 184 -5.74 20.31 -16.35
N ALA A 185 -4.51 19.88 -16.62
CA ALA A 185 -3.33 20.73 -16.69
C ALA A 185 -3.48 21.90 -17.72
N ALA A 186 -4.29 21.72 -18.76
CA ALA A 186 -4.57 22.78 -19.71
C ALA A 186 -5.21 24.03 -19.08
N THR A 187 -5.89 23.87 -17.92
CA THR A 187 -6.58 24.96 -17.21
C THR A 187 -5.98 25.27 -15.85
N THR A 188 -5.13 24.36 -15.31
CA THR A 188 -4.56 24.51 -13.96
C THR A 188 -3.09 24.91 -13.97
N ALA A 189 -2.43 24.87 -15.13
CA ALA A 189 -1.01 25.23 -15.25
C ALA A 189 -0.74 26.65 -14.73
N GLY A 190 0.21 26.75 -13.78
CA GLY A 190 0.59 28.01 -13.13
C GLY A 190 -0.36 28.52 -12.04
N VAL A 191 -1.50 27.85 -11.82
CA VAL A 191 -2.40 28.18 -10.70
C VAL A 191 -1.72 27.86 -9.37
N GLY A 192 -1.74 28.83 -8.44
CA GLY A 192 -1.16 28.68 -7.10
C GLY A 192 -1.95 27.70 -6.25
N VAL A 193 -1.26 26.79 -5.60
CA VAL A 193 -1.83 25.84 -4.63
C VAL A 193 -1.06 25.91 -3.31
N ALA A 194 -1.76 26.02 -2.20
CA ALA A 194 -1.18 25.80 -0.87
C ALA A 194 -1.34 24.34 -0.47
N ILE A 195 -0.36 23.82 0.27
CA ILE A 195 -0.37 22.44 0.80
C ILE A 195 0.05 22.44 2.26
N THR A 196 -0.38 21.44 3.03
CA THR A 196 0.12 21.25 4.40
C THR A 196 1.38 20.39 4.41
N GLU A 197 1.48 19.42 3.52
CA GLU A 197 2.56 18.42 3.42
C GLU A 197 2.86 18.09 1.96
N PRO A 198 4.00 17.45 1.65
CA PRO A 198 4.37 17.11 0.27
C PRO A 198 3.57 15.97 -0.36
N VAL A 199 2.65 15.34 0.38
CA VAL A 199 1.82 14.19 -0.05
C VAL A 199 1.29 14.33 -1.48
N PRO A 200 0.61 15.46 -1.88
CA PRO A 200 0.01 15.56 -3.21
C PRO A 200 0.97 16.07 -4.30
N ASN A 201 2.26 16.24 -4.02
CA ASN A 201 3.18 16.96 -4.92
C ASN A 201 3.20 16.39 -6.33
N TYR A 202 3.22 15.07 -6.51
CA TYR A 202 3.27 14.47 -7.84
C TYR A 202 2.04 14.79 -8.68
N VAL A 203 0.83 14.62 -8.12
CA VAL A 203 -0.40 14.98 -8.84
C VAL A 203 -0.48 16.48 -9.12
N LEU A 204 -0.07 17.34 -8.18
CA LEU A 204 -0.07 18.79 -8.39
C LEU A 204 0.93 19.23 -9.46
N GLN A 205 2.10 18.59 -9.52
CA GLN A 205 3.09 18.79 -10.58
C GLN A 205 2.56 18.33 -11.95
N ALA A 206 1.92 17.15 -12.01
CA ALA A 206 1.30 16.65 -13.23
C ALA A 206 0.18 17.58 -13.73
N LEU A 207 -0.54 18.23 -12.83
CA LEU A 207 -1.53 19.28 -13.11
C LEU A 207 -0.89 20.62 -13.49
N GLY A 208 0.45 20.74 -13.48
CA GLY A 208 1.16 21.98 -13.79
C GLY A 208 0.94 23.09 -12.76
N MET A 209 0.44 22.78 -11.56
CA MET A 209 0.14 23.77 -10.52
C MET A 209 1.42 24.28 -9.85
N LYS A 210 1.37 25.51 -9.36
CA LYS A 210 2.47 26.13 -8.63
C LYS A 210 2.25 26.01 -7.12
N ILE A 211 3.02 25.16 -6.44
CA ILE A 211 3.00 25.11 -4.98
C ILE A 211 3.56 26.42 -4.44
N VAL A 212 2.77 27.15 -3.64
CA VAL A 212 3.13 28.45 -3.08
C VAL A 212 3.44 28.39 -1.58
N THR A 213 3.19 27.26 -0.93
CA THR A 213 3.57 27.03 0.47
C THR A 213 5.10 26.96 0.58
N PRO A 214 5.73 27.64 1.53
CA PRO A 214 7.16 27.48 1.80
C PRO A 214 7.51 26.02 2.12
N THR A 215 8.54 25.47 1.46
CA THR A 215 9.00 24.09 1.68
C THR A 215 9.35 23.81 3.16
N ALA A 216 9.89 24.82 3.85
CA ALA A 216 10.20 24.69 5.28
C ALA A 216 8.95 24.46 6.16
N PHE A 217 7.76 24.91 5.71
CA PHE A 217 6.50 24.59 6.39
C PHE A 217 6.14 23.11 6.17
N THR A 218 6.04 22.70 4.92
CA THR A 218 5.60 21.34 4.59
C THR A 218 6.54 20.27 5.14
N GLN A 219 7.85 20.51 5.14
CA GLN A 219 8.83 19.61 5.75
C GLN A 219 8.73 19.55 7.27
N ALA A 220 8.41 20.66 7.94
CA ALA A 220 8.24 20.65 9.40
C ALA A 220 7.02 19.81 9.78
N ILE A 221 5.89 20.00 9.08
CA ILE A 221 4.67 19.22 9.32
C ILE A 221 4.92 17.73 9.05
N GLU A 222 5.54 17.38 7.92
CA GLU A 222 5.90 16.01 7.56
C GLU A 222 6.77 15.30 8.61
N GLN A 223 7.57 16.06 9.35
CA GLN A 223 8.46 15.55 10.39
C GLN A 223 7.85 15.67 11.80
N ASP A 224 6.55 15.85 11.93
CA ASP A 224 5.84 16.04 13.19
C ASP A 224 6.47 17.14 14.07
N THR A 225 6.98 18.21 13.44
CA THR A 225 7.61 19.33 14.13
C THR A 225 6.88 20.64 13.81
N ASP A 226 7.00 21.61 14.74
CA ASP A 226 6.48 22.94 14.50
C ASP A 226 7.37 23.73 13.53
N ALA A 227 6.77 24.30 12.48
CA ALA A 227 7.45 25.25 11.63
C ALA A 227 7.73 26.55 12.42
N PRO A 228 8.85 27.25 12.14
CA PRO A 228 9.12 28.57 12.75
C PRO A 228 7.95 29.53 12.50
N ALA A 229 7.65 30.38 13.49
CA ALA A 229 6.50 31.31 13.41
C ALA A 229 6.50 32.20 12.15
N THR A 230 7.70 32.59 11.68
CA THR A 230 7.85 33.37 10.44
C THR A 230 7.47 32.56 9.20
N VAL A 231 7.75 31.26 9.18
CA VAL A 231 7.39 30.34 8.07
C VAL A 231 5.90 30.07 8.06
N LEU A 232 5.28 29.86 9.24
CA LEU A 232 3.84 29.75 9.36
C LEU A 232 3.15 31.04 8.86
N GLU A 233 3.64 32.21 9.27
CA GLU A 233 3.06 33.49 8.82
C GLU A 233 3.18 33.68 7.30
N GLN A 234 4.28 33.26 6.67
CA GLN A 234 4.44 33.23 5.23
C GLN A 234 3.41 32.30 4.56
N THR A 235 3.19 31.12 5.12
CA THR A 235 2.17 30.17 4.65
C THR A 235 0.77 30.79 4.73
N LEU A 236 0.41 31.39 5.84
CA LEU A 236 -0.88 32.06 6.02
C LEU A 236 -1.05 33.26 5.06
N ALA A 237 0.05 33.94 4.73
CA ALA A 237 0.04 35.06 3.78
C ALA A 237 -0.31 34.60 2.35
N THR A 238 0.11 33.41 1.90
CA THR A 238 -0.24 32.90 0.56
C THR A 238 -1.76 32.79 0.37
N LEU A 239 -2.48 32.44 1.42
CA LEU A 239 -3.94 32.35 1.41
C LEU A 239 -4.59 33.75 1.46
N ARG A 240 -4.10 34.61 2.34
CA ARG A 240 -4.65 35.98 2.49
C ARG A 240 -4.45 36.86 1.26
N ASN A 241 -3.32 36.70 0.58
CA ASN A 241 -2.97 37.50 -0.59
C ASN A 241 -3.62 36.98 -1.89
N GLY A 242 -4.24 35.79 -1.86
CA GLY A 242 -4.81 35.14 -3.03
C GLY A 242 -3.74 34.49 -3.94
N ASP A 243 -2.53 34.24 -3.42
CA ASP A 243 -1.49 33.51 -4.14
C ASP A 243 -1.91 32.06 -4.36
N ALA A 244 -2.63 31.44 -3.38
CA ALA A 244 -3.22 30.11 -3.48
C ALA A 244 -4.71 30.21 -3.85
N ARG A 245 -5.13 29.48 -4.89
CA ARG A 245 -6.53 29.34 -5.33
C ARG A 245 -7.22 28.13 -4.68
N VAL A 246 -6.44 27.19 -4.15
CA VAL A 246 -6.91 25.99 -3.45
C VAL A 246 -5.88 25.63 -2.38
N LEU A 247 -6.35 25.07 -1.27
CA LEU A 247 -5.54 24.40 -0.25
C LEU A 247 -5.72 22.89 -0.42
N VAL A 248 -4.63 22.12 -0.56
CA VAL A 248 -4.67 20.66 -0.49
C VAL A 248 -4.01 20.25 0.82
N TYR A 249 -4.71 19.48 1.66
CA TYR A 249 -4.25 19.18 3.01
C TYR A 249 -4.35 17.68 3.34
N ASN A 250 -3.37 17.17 4.08
CA ASN A 250 -3.42 15.81 4.59
C ASN A 250 -4.41 15.73 5.76
N VAL A 251 -5.37 14.80 5.69
CA VAL A 251 -6.37 14.60 6.76
C VAL A 251 -5.83 13.80 7.94
N GLN A 252 -4.69 13.14 7.78
CA GLN A 252 -4.09 12.28 8.79
C GLN A 252 -3.18 13.04 9.75
N THR A 253 -2.70 14.22 9.32
CA THR A 253 -1.84 15.08 10.13
C THR A 253 -2.61 16.28 10.65
N SER A 254 -2.93 16.29 11.93
CA SER A 254 -3.65 17.36 12.61
C SER A 254 -2.80 18.01 13.70
N GLY A 255 -2.82 19.34 13.76
CA GLY A 255 -2.09 20.10 14.77
C GLY A 255 -2.43 21.58 14.72
N ALA A 256 -1.95 22.34 15.70
CA ALA A 256 -2.28 23.77 15.82
C ALA A 256 -1.92 24.58 14.56
N GLN A 257 -0.86 24.22 13.86
CA GLN A 257 -0.42 24.93 12.65
C GLN A 257 -1.23 24.54 11.42
N THR A 258 -1.54 23.25 11.23
CA THR A 258 -2.42 22.79 10.13
C THR A 258 -3.84 23.33 10.31
N ASP A 259 -4.36 23.37 11.55
CA ASP A 259 -5.64 23.98 11.89
C ASP A 259 -5.66 25.49 11.58
N ALA A 260 -4.57 26.20 11.88
CA ALA A 260 -4.45 27.62 11.54
C ALA A 260 -4.47 27.86 10.02
N VAL A 261 -3.82 26.99 9.23
CA VAL A 261 -3.83 27.06 7.76
C VAL A 261 -5.25 26.80 7.22
N LEU A 262 -5.94 25.77 7.72
CA LEU A 262 -7.34 25.47 7.35
C LEU A 262 -8.28 26.62 7.70
N ALA A 263 -8.13 27.20 8.88
CA ALA A 263 -8.91 28.37 9.30
C ALA A 263 -8.65 29.61 8.41
N ALA A 264 -7.39 29.84 8.01
CA ALA A 264 -7.01 30.92 7.13
C ALA A 264 -7.58 30.72 5.71
N ALA A 265 -7.54 29.50 5.17
CA ALA A 265 -8.14 29.16 3.87
C ALA A 265 -9.66 29.45 3.90
N LYS A 266 -10.35 28.95 4.92
CA LYS A 266 -11.79 29.21 5.12
C LYS A 266 -12.10 30.71 5.19
N LYS A 267 -11.31 31.50 5.95
CA LYS A 267 -11.49 32.96 6.08
C LYS A 267 -11.25 33.69 4.77
N ALA A 268 -10.31 33.22 3.95
CA ALA A 268 -9.99 33.78 2.64
C ALA A 268 -10.95 33.32 1.53
N GLY A 269 -11.87 32.39 1.82
CA GLY A 269 -12.75 31.79 0.80
C GLY A 269 -11.99 30.83 -0.15
N VAL A 270 -10.81 30.35 0.25
CA VAL A 270 -10.02 29.38 -0.52
C VAL A 270 -10.56 27.98 -0.22
N PRO A 271 -11.02 27.22 -1.24
CA PRO A 271 -11.52 25.86 -1.04
C PRO A 271 -10.40 24.95 -0.55
N ALA A 272 -10.73 24.03 0.36
CA ALA A 272 -9.82 23.05 0.92
C ALA A 272 -10.16 21.64 0.40
N VAL A 273 -9.17 20.95 -0.16
CA VAL A 273 -9.27 19.61 -0.73
C VAL A 273 -8.52 18.64 0.16
N PRO A 274 -9.19 17.63 0.72
CA PRO A 274 -8.53 16.60 1.53
C PRO A 274 -7.77 15.60 0.67
N VAL A 275 -6.60 15.21 1.14
CA VAL A 275 -5.82 14.06 0.66
C VAL A 275 -5.41 13.18 1.84
N SER A 276 -4.94 11.98 1.58
CA SER A 276 -4.49 11.03 2.59
C SER A 276 -3.32 10.20 2.06
N GLU A 277 -2.66 9.45 2.93
CA GLU A 277 -1.58 8.52 2.59
C GLU A 277 -2.04 7.07 2.57
N THR A 278 -3.22 6.81 3.11
CA THR A 278 -3.90 5.52 3.07
C THR A 278 -5.24 5.66 2.36
N LEU A 279 -5.84 4.54 1.98
CA LEU A 279 -7.13 4.58 1.28
C LEU A 279 -8.25 5.06 2.19
N PRO A 280 -9.11 5.97 1.72
CA PRO A 280 -10.38 6.21 2.37
C PRO A 280 -11.22 4.92 2.41
N SER A 281 -11.91 4.69 3.53
CA SER A 281 -12.66 3.46 3.75
C SER A 281 -13.59 3.10 2.59
N GLY A 282 -13.48 1.87 2.11
CA GLY A 282 -14.37 1.30 1.08
C GLY A 282 -14.02 1.69 -0.35
N LEU A 283 -12.96 2.47 -0.58
CA LEU A 283 -12.52 2.83 -1.92
C LEU A 283 -11.37 1.91 -2.38
N THR A 284 -11.31 1.70 -3.68
CA THR A 284 -10.13 1.17 -4.35
C THR A 284 -9.15 2.30 -4.67
N TYR A 285 -7.88 1.96 -4.95
CA TYR A 285 -6.88 2.94 -5.37
C TYR A 285 -7.39 3.83 -6.53
N ILE A 286 -7.99 3.23 -7.55
CA ILE A 286 -8.48 3.96 -8.73
C ILE A 286 -9.63 4.91 -8.39
N GLU A 287 -10.56 4.49 -7.54
CA GLU A 287 -11.70 5.33 -7.13
C GLU A 287 -11.21 6.51 -6.29
N TRP A 288 -10.27 6.25 -5.37
CA TRP A 288 -9.66 7.30 -4.56
C TRP A 288 -8.97 8.35 -5.42
N GLN A 289 -8.06 7.94 -6.32
CA GLN A 289 -7.31 8.88 -7.16
C GLN A 289 -8.19 9.65 -8.15
N LYS A 290 -9.23 9.02 -8.69
CA LYS A 290 -10.27 9.73 -9.47
C LYS A 290 -10.95 10.81 -8.62
N GLY A 291 -11.26 10.49 -7.37
CA GLY A 291 -11.84 11.43 -6.42
C GLY A 291 -10.94 12.63 -6.16
N VAL A 292 -9.62 12.41 -5.95
CA VAL A 292 -8.63 13.48 -5.74
C VAL A 292 -8.62 14.45 -6.91
N ILE A 293 -8.44 13.95 -8.15
CA ILE A 293 -8.44 14.79 -9.37
C ILE A 293 -9.75 15.56 -9.51
N ALA A 294 -10.89 14.88 -9.33
CA ALA A 294 -12.20 15.49 -9.47
C ALA A 294 -12.44 16.59 -8.44
N THR A 295 -12.02 16.38 -7.18
CA THR A 295 -12.20 17.36 -6.11
C THR A 295 -11.33 18.60 -6.32
N ILE A 296 -10.08 18.42 -6.80
CA ILE A 296 -9.22 19.55 -7.20
C ILE A 296 -9.86 20.34 -8.33
N ALA A 297 -10.35 19.67 -9.38
CA ALA A 297 -11.01 20.32 -10.51
C ALA A 297 -12.25 21.12 -10.05
N GLN A 298 -13.07 20.54 -9.19
CA GLN A 298 -14.27 21.19 -8.64
C GLN A 298 -13.92 22.40 -7.77
N ALA A 299 -12.88 22.31 -6.96
CA ALA A 299 -12.41 23.40 -6.11
C ALA A 299 -11.96 24.62 -6.94
N LEU A 300 -11.33 24.37 -8.09
CA LEU A 300 -10.84 25.42 -8.99
C LEU A 300 -11.93 26.02 -9.89
N ALA A 301 -13.09 25.39 -10.01
CA ALA A 301 -14.25 25.89 -10.78
C ALA A 301 -15.13 26.86 -10.00
N GLN A 302 -14.88 27.03 -8.69
CA GLN A 302 -15.58 27.98 -7.81
C GLN A 302 -14.96 29.38 -7.91
#